data_0a83463b6f6e9c21348198402fb248ee
#
_entry.id   0a83463b6f6e9c21348198402fb248ee
#
_cell.length_a   1.000
_cell.length_b   1.000
_cell.length_c   1.000
_cell.angle_alpha   90.00
_cell.angle_beta   90.00
_cell.angle_gamma   90.00
#
_symmetry.space_group_name_H-M   'P 1'
#
loop_
_entity.id
_entity.type
_entity.pdbx_description
1 polymer ?
#
loop_
_entity_poly.entity_id
_entity_poly.type
_entity_poly.pdbx_seq_one_letter_code
_entity_poly.pdbx_strand_id
1 'polypeptide(L)'
;RIEYADQISLRMLVQHRSGIPSFTDVPDFWLNPPNNSQETLSMVLDLPAQFKPGTEYYYSNTNYLLLRDLLDQILGYSHHEVVKKEILQPLSLDHTYMSLKEVNSTQIMSGFHVGYTPDLKTEGDTMFASAEDVGLFIRALNNGSVFKSEKEAAIYKEIYVYEHTGLMPGYQSI
;
A
#
# COMPACT_ATOMS: atom_id res chain seq x y z
N ARG A 1 1.53 5.79 21.26
CA ARG A 1 0.13 6.19 21.02
C ARG A 1 0.09 7.06 19.76
N ILE A 2 -0.97 6.94 18.94
CA ILE A 2 -1.19 7.85 17.80
C ILE A 2 -1.93 9.10 18.32
N GLU A 3 -1.37 10.27 18.03
CA GLU A 3 -2.00 11.54 18.37
C GLU A 3 -3.29 11.74 17.57
N TYR A 4 -4.34 12.25 18.19
CA TYR A 4 -5.69 12.41 17.64
C TYR A 4 -6.35 11.13 17.11
N ALA A 5 -5.97 9.94 17.59
CA ALA A 5 -6.51 8.67 17.09
C ALA A 5 -8.05 8.60 17.12
N ASP A 6 -8.69 9.23 18.10
CA ASP A 6 -10.14 9.32 18.26
C ASP A 6 -10.85 10.24 17.26
N GLN A 7 -10.09 11.06 16.51
CA GLN A 7 -10.60 11.99 15.50
C GLN A 7 -10.34 11.50 14.07
N ILE A 8 -9.60 10.41 13.91
CA ILE A 8 -9.22 9.88 12.61
C ILE A 8 -10.29 8.91 12.10
N SER A 9 -10.86 9.21 10.94
CA SER A 9 -11.80 8.31 10.24
C SER A 9 -11.08 7.43 9.20
N LEU A 10 -11.72 6.31 8.80
CA LEU A 10 -11.23 5.47 7.71
C LEU A 10 -11.03 6.26 6.41
N ARG A 11 -11.96 7.17 6.09
CA ARG A 11 -11.84 8.05 4.92
C ARG A 11 -10.56 8.90 4.97
N MET A 12 -10.20 9.43 6.14
CA MET A 12 -8.98 10.21 6.31
C MET A 12 -7.71 9.36 6.11
N LEU A 13 -7.72 8.09 6.51
CA LEU A 13 -6.61 7.17 6.23
C LEU A 13 -6.48 6.94 4.73
N VAL A 14 -7.55 6.55 4.04
CA VAL A 14 -7.56 6.29 2.59
C VAL A 14 -7.11 7.50 1.79
N GLN A 15 -7.54 8.71 2.20
CA GLN A 15 -7.25 9.97 1.50
C GLN A 15 -5.95 10.65 1.95
N HIS A 16 -5.14 10.03 2.82
CA HIS A 16 -3.92 10.62 3.37
C HIS A 16 -4.15 11.97 4.08
N ARG A 17 -5.26 12.08 4.83
CA ARG A 17 -5.64 13.29 5.59
C ARG A 17 -5.68 13.03 7.11
N SER A 18 -5.04 11.97 7.57
CA SER A 18 -5.01 11.59 8.99
C SER A 18 -4.07 12.44 9.84
N GLY A 19 -3.00 12.98 9.23
CA GLY A 19 -1.89 13.62 9.95
C GLY A 19 -0.91 12.64 10.59
N ILE A 20 -1.08 11.31 10.42
CA ILE A 20 -0.15 10.31 10.96
C ILE A 20 1.16 10.36 10.16
N PRO A 21 2.34 10.44 10.83
CA PRO A 21 3.64 10.38 10.16
C PRO A 21 3.81 9.09 9.35
N SER A 22 4.53 9.16 8.22
CA SER A 22 4.89 7.96 7.47
C SER A 22 6.08 7.25 8.12
N PHE A 23 5.98 5.94 8.30
CA PHE A 23 7.11 5.15 8.79
C PHE A 23 8.31 5.17 7.84
N THR A 24 8.08 5.40 6.54
CA THR A 24 9.15 5.51 5.54
C THR A 24 9.99 6.77 5.68
N ASP A 25 9.52 7.78 6.44
CA ASP A 25 10.26 9.02 6.71
C ASP A 25 11.13 8.91 7.96
N VAL A 26 11.00 7.82 8.71
CA VAL A 26 11.87 7.57 9.86
C VAL A 26 13.30 7.34 9.36
N PRO A 27 14.32 8.01 9.96
CA PRO A 27 15.70 7.81 9.57
C PRO A 27 16.09 6.33 9.53
N ASP A 28 16.86 5.96 8.53
CA ASP A 28 17.41 4.60 8.34
C ASP A 28 16.37 3.48 8.14
N PHE A 29 15.08 3.80 7.91
CA PHE A 29 14.04 2.82 7.65
C PHE A 29 14.44 1.81 6.57
N TRP A 30 14.97 2.29 5.43
CA TRP A 30 15.36 1.44 4.32
C TRP A 30 16.66 0.65 4.55
N LEU A 31 17.48 1.07 5.53
CA LEU A 31 18.70 0.35 5.91
C LEU A 31 18.41 -0.79 6.89
N ASN A 32 17.41 -0.59 7.74
CA ASN A 32 17.05 -1.52 8.81
C ASN A 32 15.52 -1.70 8.82
N PRO A 33 14.92 -2.31 7.78
CA PRO A 33 13.48 -2.48 7.72
C PRO A 33 12.99 -3.38 8.86
N PRO A 34 11.84 -3.03 9.49
CA PRO A 34 11.24 -3.85 10.53
C PRO A 34 10.75 -5.20 9.97
N ASN A 35 10.66 -6.20 10.84
CA ASN A 35 10.32 -7.57 10.43
C ASN A 35 8.81 -7.82 10.26
N ASN A 36 7.97 -6.93 10.79
CA ASN A 36 6.51 -7.09 10.77
C ASN A 36 5.78 -5.76 10.94
N SER A 37 4.46 -5.76 10.69
CA SER A 37 3.60 -4.58 10.81
C SER A 37 3.62 -3.93 12.19
N GLN A 38 3.73 -4.71 13.26
CA GLN A 38 3.74 -4.19 14.62
C GLN A 38 5.02 -3.42 14.93
N GLU A 39 6.17 -3.95 14.52
CA GLU A 39 7.46 -3.24 14.61
C GLU A 39 7.43 -1.98 13.74
N THR A 40 6.91 -2.07 12.52
CA THR A 40 6.75 -0.91 11.62
C THR A 40 5.88 0.17 12.25
N LEU A 41 4.74 -0.20 12.81
CA LEU A 41 3.85 0.75 13.48
C LEU A 41 4.53 1.39 14.70
N SER A 42 5.33 0.63 15.46
CA SER A 42 6.01 1.14 16.65
C SER A 42 6.96 2.29 16.35
N MET A 43 7.49 2.38 15.12
CA MET A 43 8.41 3.46 14.71
C MET A 43 7.75 4.84 14.67
N VAL A 44 6.43 4.90 14.53
CA VAL A 44 5.66 6.16 14.44
C VAL A 44 4.80 6.42 15.68
N LEU A 45 4.72 5.47 16.61
CA LEU A 45 4.04 5.71 17.87
C LEU A 45 4.75 6.82 18.66
N ASP A 46 3.94 7.65 19.31
CA ASP A 46 4.40 8.79 20.11
C ASP A 46 5.14 9.90 19.34
N LEU A 47 5.20 9.79 17.99
CA LEU A 47 5.59 10.93 17.16
C LEU A 47 4.44 11.95 17.07
N PRO A 48 4.75 13.25 17.00
CA PRO A 48 3.72 14.27 16.83
C PRO A 48 3.03 14.13 15.48
N ALA A 49 1.71 14.41 15.46
CA ALA A 49 0.97 14.46 14.20
C ALA A 49 1.53 15.58 13.31
N GLN A 50 1.55 15.34 12.00
CA GLN A 50 2.00 16.33 11.01
C GLN A 50 1.04 17.52 10.95
N PHE A 51 -0.25 17.26 11.16
CA PHE A 51 -1.33 18.25 11.21
C PHE A 51 -2.57 17.63 11.86
N LYS A 52 -3.55 18.47 12.18
CA LYS A 52 -4.85 18.05 12.71
C LYS A 52 -5.61 17.21 11.67
N PRO A 53 -6.19 16.06 12.04
CA PRO A 53 -6.93 15.21 11.09
C PRO A 53 -7.94 15.99 10.26
N GLY A 54 -7.93 15.76 8.95
CA GLY A 54 -8.82 16.40 7.98
C GLY A 54 -8.42 17.78 7.47
N THR A 55 -7.43 18.45 8.08
CA THR A 55 -7.08 19.83 7.70
C THR A 55 -6.16 19.92 6.48
N GLU A 56 -5.25 18.96 6.33
CA GLU A 56 -4.24 18.97 5.27
C GLU A 56 -4.13 17.60 4.59
N TYR A 57 -3.25 17.49 3.62
CA TYR A 57 -2.87 16.25 2.94
C TYR A 57 -1.38 15.98 3.16
N TYR A 58 -1.06 14.75 3.56
CA TYR A 58 0.30 14.26 3.63
C TYR A 58 0.31 12.75 3.38
N TYR A 59 0.98 12.32 2.31
CA TYR A 59 1.09 10.91 1.98
C TYR A 59 1.79 10.16 3.11
N SER A 60 1.13 9.14 3.66
CA SER A 60 1.65 8.36 4.77
C SER A 60 1.40 6.87 4.52
N ASN A 61 2.47 6.10 4.40
CA ASN A 61 2.40 4.64 4.30
C ASN A 61 1.80 4.00 5.55
N THR A 62 1.93 4.66 6.71
CA THR A 62 1.31 4.21 7.97
C THR A 62 -0.21 4.11 7.86
N ASN A 63 -0.86 4.99 7.09
CA ASN A 63 -2.30 4.91 6.88
C ASN A 63 -2.72 3.58 6.25
N TYR A 64 -2.01 3.14 5.23
CA TYR A 64 -2.31 1.88 4.53
C TYR A 64 -1.88 0.65 5.33
N LEU A 65 -0.84 0.75 6.14
CA LEU A 65 -0.50 -0.29 7.12
C LEU A 65 -1.68 -0.53 8.08
N LEU A 66 -2.22 0.53 8.68
CA LEU A 66 -3.38 0.45 9.58
C LEU A 66 -4.64 -0.06 8.87
N LEU A 67 -4.88 0.36 7.62
CA LEU A 67 -6.02 -0.13 6.84
C LEU A 67 -5.91 -1.63 6.54
N ARG A 68 -4.73 -2.13 6.19
CA ARG A 68 -4.49 -3.56 5.96
C ARG A 68 -4.73 -4.38 7.23
N ASP A 69 -4.14 -3.95 8.35
CA ASP A 69 -4.30 -4.63 9.64
C ASP A 69 -5.78 -4.66 10.07
N LEU A 70 -6.51 -3.56 9.85
CA LEU A 70 -7.94 -3.49 10.15
C LEU A 70 -8.76 -4.42 9.24
N LEU A 71 -8.44 -4.48 7.95
CA LEU A 71 -9.09 -5.40 7.02
C LEU A 71 -8.90 -6.85 7.43
N ASP A 72 -7.67 -7.25 7.78
CA ASP A 72 -7.37 -8.60 8.24
C ASP A 72 -8.12 -8.96 9.52
N GLN A 73 -8.24 -8.01 10.46
CA GLN A 73 -9.04 -8.20 11.68
C GLN A 73 -10.54 -8.37 11.39
N ILE A 74 -11.11 -7.57 10.49
CA ILE A 74 -12.53 -7.64 10.14
C ILE A 74 -12.84 -8.93 9.37
N LEU A 75 -11.96 -9.33 8.47
CA LEU A 75 -12.13 -10.52 7.64
C LEU A 75 -11.87 -11.81 8.44
N GLY A 76 -10.99 -11.77 9.43
CA GLY A 76 -10.51 -12.96 10.14
C GLY A 76 -9.49 -13.78 9.32
N TYR A 77 -9.05 -13.26 8.18
CA TYR A 77 -8.00 -13.81 7.32
C TYR A 77 -7.33 -12.70 6.52
N SER A 78 -6.23 -13.00 5.81
CA SER A 78 -5.46 -11.98 5.09
C SER A 78 -6.28 -11.32 3.97
N HIS A 79 -6.24 -9.97 3.90
CA HIS A 79 -6.80 -9.19 2.79
C HIS A 79 -6.22 -9.60 1.42
N HIS A 80 -5.03 -10.21 1.37
CA HIS A 80 -4.45 -10.77 0.15
C HIS A 80 -5.38 -11.77 -0.52
N GLU A 81 -6.08 -12.61 0.25
CA GLU A 81 -7.03 -13.59 -0.29
C GLU A 81 -8.23 -12.90 -0.98
N VAL A 82 -8.69 -11.78 -0.41
CA VAL A 82 -9.76 -10.99 -1.03
C VAL A 82 -9.27 -10.37 -2.33
N VAL A 83 -8.10 -9.74 -2.32
CA VAL A 83 -7.52 -9.13 -3.54
C VAL A 83 -7.36 -10.18 -4.64
N LYS A 84 -6.80 -11.35 -4.33
CA LYS A 84 -6.65 -12.45 -5.30
C LYS A 84 -7.99 -12.88 -5.88
N LYS A 85 -8.95 -13.21 -5.01
CA LYS A 85 -10.24 -13.76 -5.40
C LYS A 85 -11.13 -12.76 -6.14
N GLU A 86 -11.14 -11.50 -5.67
CA GLU A 86 -12.12 -10.51 -6.08
C GLU A 86 -11.58 -9.56 -7.16
N ILE A 87 -10.27 -9.49 -7.34
CA ILE A 87 -9.61 -8.58 -8.28
C ILE A 87 -8.73 -9.35 -9.26
N LEU A 88 -7.68 -10.05 -8.76
CA LEU A 88 -6.68 -10.63 -9.65
C LEU A 88 -7.26 -11.75 -10.54
N GLN A 89 -7.97 -12.70 -9.96
CA GLN A 89 -8.57 -13.81 -10.70
C GLN A 89 -9.63 -13.37 -11.72
N PRO A 90 -10.62 -12.51 -11.38
CA PRO A 90 -11.62 -12.07 -12.36
C PRO A 90 -11.04 -11.26 -13.53
N LEU A 91 -9.92 -10.57 -13.31
CA LEU A 91 -9.24 -9.79 -14.34
C LEU A 91 -8.12 -10.56 -15.05
N SER A 92 -7.89 -11.84 -14.68
CA SER A 92 -6.81 -12.68 -15.21
C SER A 92 -5.42 -12.04 -15.05
N LEU A 93 -5.17 -11.45 -13.88
CA LEU A 93 -3.87 -10.84 -13.54
C LEU A 93 -2.93 -11.90 -12.97
N ASP A 94 -2.52 -12.83 -13.83
CA ASP A 94 -1.83 -14.07 -13.44
C ASP A 94 -0.34 -13.85 -13.09
N HIS A 95 0.21 -12.69 -13.40
CA HIS A 95 1.58 -12.28 -13.08
C HIS A 95 1.62 -11.16 -12.03
N THR A 96 0.62 -11.15 -11.14
CA THR A 96 0.56 -10.25 -9.98
C THR A 96 0.55 -11.05 -8.69
N TYR A 97 1.53 -10.79 -7.84
CA TYR A 97 1.80 -11.53 -6.61
C TYR A 97 1.71 -10.60 -5.41
N MET A 98 1.06 -11.05 -4.35
CA MET A 98 0.86 -10.26 -3.14
C MET A 98 2.08 -10.23 -2.21
N SER A 99 3.03 -11.14 -2.42
CA SER A 99 4.28 -11.19 -1.66
C SER A 99 5.38 -11.93 -2.42
N LEU A 100 6.63 -11.71 -2.01
CA LEU A 100 7.78 -12.44 -2.55
C LEU A 100 7.69 -13.96 -2.38
N LYS A 101 6.94 -14.44 -1.39
CA LYS A 101 6.77 -15.90 -1.14
C LYS A 101 6.00 -16.61 -2.25
N GLU A 102 5.29 -15.87 -3.08
CA GLU A 102 4.43 -16.40 -4.14
C GLU A 102 5.11 -16.50 -5.50
N VAL A 103 6.29 -15.89 -5.63
CA VAL A 103 7.02 -15.80 -6.90
C VAL A 103 8.46 -16.26 -6.75
N ASN A 104 9.01 -16.88 -7.78
CA ASN A 104 10.43 -17.20 -7.80
C ASN A 104 11.23 -15.88 -7.97
N SER A 105 12.15 -15.62 -7.05
CA SER A 105 12.98 -14.40 -7.05
C SER A 105 13.80 -14.22 -8.34
N THR A 106 14.07 -15.31 -9.09
CA THR A 106 14.75 -15.23 -10.40
C THR A 106 13.88 -14.60 -11.49
N GLN A 107 12.58 -14.54 -11.30
CA GLN A 107 11.62 -13.93 -12.23
C GLN A 107 11.40 -12.44 -11.94
N ILE A 108 11.92 -11.94 -10.81
CA ILE A 108 11.81 -10.54 -10.43
C ILE A 108 13.06 -9.81 -10.87
N MET A 109 12.88 -8.67 -11.54
CA MET A 109 13.99 -7.80 -11.91
C MET A 109 14.64 -7.22 -10.66
N SER A 110 15.99 -7.29 -10.59
CA SER A 110 16.75 -6.69 -9.49
C SER A 110 16.68 -5.17 -9.53
N GLY A 111 16.50 -4.55 -8.37
CA GLY A 111 16.53 -3.10 -8.21
C GLY A 111 17.87 -2.65 -7.63
N PHE A 112 18.45 -1.61 -8.24
CA PHE A 112 19.73 -1.03 -7.81
C PHE A 112 19.56 0.44 -7.46
N HIS A 113 20.09 0.82 -6.31
CA HIS A 113 20.13 2.21 -5.87
C HIS A 113 21.54 2.59 -5.40
N VAL A 114 22.04 3.76 -5.80
CA VAL A 114 23.36 4.24 -5.42
C VAL A 114 23.44 4.38 -3.90
N GLY A 115 24.47 3.76 -3.30
CA GLY A 115 24.65 3.75 -1.85
C GLY A 115 23.86 2.68 -1.11
N TYR A 116 23.14 1.80 -1.83
CA TYR A 116 22.37 0.68 -1.27
C TYR A 116 22.96 -0.65 -1.74
N THR A 117 23.35 -1.52 -0.81
CA THR A 117 23.94 -2.82 -1.14
C THR A 117 22.92 -3.93 -1.30
N PRO A 118 21.82 -3.99 -0.51
CA PRO A 118 20.80 -5.03 -0.66
C PRO A 118 19.97 -4.83 -1.92
N ASP A 119 19.64 -5.94 -2.58
CA ASP A 119 18.61 -5.98 -3.60
C ASP A 119 17.24 -6.02 -2.91
N LEU A 120 16.48 -4.94 -3.00
CA LEU A 120 15.20 -4.76 -2.30
C LEU A 120 14.07 -5.68 -2.81
N LYS A 121 14.31 -6.50 -3.83
CA LYS A 121 13.39 -7.58 -4.16
C LYS A 121 13.25 -8.63 -3.05
N THR A 122 14.05 -8.55 -2.00
CA THR A 122 14.19 -9.62 -1.01
C THR A 122 13.31 -9.50 0.21
N GLU A 123 12.63 -8.36 0.48
CA GLU A 123 11.88 -8.21 1.73
C GLU A 123 10.68 -7.27 1.63
N GLY A 124 9.64 -7.58 2.41
CA GLY A 124 8.46 -6.75 2.70
C GLY A 124 7.15 -7.28 2.11
N ASP A 125 6.06 -6.70 2.59
CA ASP A 125 4.69 -6.86 2.07
C ASP A 125 4.51 -6.07 0.76
N THR A 126 5.39 -6.30 -0.20
CA THR A 126 5.40 -5.59 -1.48
C THR A 126 4.74 -6.46 -2.53
N MET A 127 3.79 -5.90 -3.26
CA MET A 127 3.22 -6.53 -4.44
C MET A 127 4.22 -6.49 -5.59
N PHE A 128 4.23 -7.56 -6.36
CA PHE A 128 4.99 -7.66 -7.61
C PHE A 128 4.01 -7.88 -8.75
N ALA A 129 4.15 -7.13 -9.82
CA ALA A 129 3.28 -7.23 -10.98
C ALA A 129 4.07 -7.06 -12.27
N SER A 130 3.61 -7.73 -13.33
CA SER A 130 4.08 -7.43 -14.67
C SER A 130 3.52 -6.08 -15.17
N ALA A 131 4.21 -5.44 -16.10
CA ALA A 131 3.70 -4.22 -16.73
C ALA A 131 2.38 -4.47 -17.48
N GLU A 132 2.19 -5.67 -18.02
CA GLU A 132 0.95 -6.09 -18.67
C GLU A 132 -0.22 -6.12 -17.68
N ASP A 133 -0.05 -6.78 -16.53
CA ASP A 133 -1.09 -6.85 -15.50
C ASP A 133 -1.46 -5.46 -14.96
N VAL A 134 -0.46 -4.59 -14.75
CA VAL A 134 -0.71 -3.20 -14.36
C VAL A 134 -1.56 -2.47 -15.42
N GLY A 135 -1.24 -2.64 -16.71
CA GLY A 135 -2.02 -2.06 -17.81
C GLY A 135 -3.45 -2.61 -17.87
N LEU A 136 -3.62 -3.92 -17.66
CA LEU A 136 -4.95 -4.56 -17.59
C LEU A 136 -5.77 -4.04 -16.41
N PHE A 137 -5.15 -3.90 -15.25
CA PHE A 137 -5.81 -3.37 -14.05
C PHE A 137 -6.24 -1.91 -14.24
N ILE A 138 -5.36 -1.04 -14.75
CA ILE A 138 -5.69 0.36 -15.04
C ILE A 138 -6.84 0.45 -16.06
N ARG A 139 -6.84 -0.39 -17.08
CA ARG A 139 -7.95 -0.46 -18.04
C ARG A 139 -9.26 -0.87 -17.36
N ALA A 140 -9.21 -1.85 -16.46
CA ALA A 140 -10.38 -2.31 -15.71
C ALA A 140 -10.93 -1.23 -14.75
N LEU A 141 -10.07 -0.44 -14.14
CA LEU A 141 -10.46 0.73 -13.35
C LEU A 141 -11.17 1.78 -14.22
N ASN A 142 -10.57 2.13 -15.36
CA ASN A 142 -11.09 3.17 -16.23
C ASN A 142 -12.42 2.82 -16.89
N ASN A 143 -12.63 1.57 -17.26
CA ASN A 143 -13.90 1.11 -17.86
C ASN A 143 -14.93 0.63 -16.81
N GLY A 144 -14.54 0.61 -15.54
CA GLY A 144 -15.42 0.24 -14.42
C GLY A 144 -15.58 -1.27 -14.20
N SER A 145 -14.92 -2.14 -14.98
CA SER A 145 -15.10 -3.60 -14.89
C SER A 145 -14.50 -4.23 -13.61
N VAL A 146 -13.71 -3.50 -12.86
CA VAL A 146 -13.21 -3.91 -11.54
C VAL A 146 -14.29 -3.85 -10.46
N PHE A 147 -15.32 -3.03 -10.65
CA PHE A 147 -16.37 -2.84 -9.64
C PHE A 147 -17.53 -3.81 -9.84
N LYS A 148 -18.03 -4.37 -8.75
CA LYS A 148 -19.18 -5.28 -8.74
C LYS A 148 -20.53 -4.56 -8.80
N SER A 149 -20.54 -3.25 -8.53
CA SER A 149 -21.76 -2.45 -8.51
C SER A 149 -21.49 -0.98 -8.80
N GLU A 150 -22.51 -0.26 -9.26
CA GLU A 150 -22.45 1.19 -9.40
C GLU A 150 -22.16 1.91 -8.08
N LYS A 151 -22.60 1.33 -6.96
CA LYS A 151 -22.32 1.87 -5.63
C LYS A 151 -20.82 1.82 -5.30
N GLU A 152 -20.15 0.71 -5.60
CA GLU A 152 -18.69 0.60 -5.42
C GLU A 152 -17.95 1.60 -6.30
N ALA A 153 -18.33 1.71 -7.57
CA ALA A 153 -17.74 2.68 -8.50
C ALA A 153 -17.95 4.13 -8.03
N ALA A 154 -19.14 4.45 -7.47
CA ALA A 154 -19.41 5.76 -6.93
C ALA A 154 -18.55 6.09 -5.69
N ILE A 155 -18.42 5.14 -4.75
CA ILE A 155 -17.56 5.29 -3.57
C ILE A 155 -16.11 5.49 -4.01
N TYR A 156 -15.62 4.68 -4.96
CA TYR A 156 -14.27 4.82 -5.47
C TYR A 156 -14.01 6.21 -6.04
N LYS A 157 -14.94 6.75 -6.85
CA LYS A 157 -14.83 8.10 -7.43
C LYS A 157 -14.77 9.22 -6.40
N GLU A 158 -15.38 9.04 -5.23
CA GLU A 158 -15.32 10.03 -4.15
C GLU A 158 -13.96 10.10 -3.44
N ILE A 159 -13.19 9.00 -3.46
CA ILE A 159 -11.92 8.87 -2.74
C ILE A 159 -10.72 8.83 -3.69
N TYR A 160 -10.95 8.76 -4.99
CA TYR A 160 -9.96 8.55 -6.03
C TYR A 160 -8.96 9.70 -6.14
N VAL A 161 -7.69 9.34 -6.32
CA VAL A 161 -6.60 10.26 -6.69
C VAL A 161 -6.14 9.90 -8.09
N TYR A 162 -6.06 10.88 -9.00
CA TYR A 162 -5.89 10.67 -10.43
C TYR A 162 -4.54 10.10 -10.85
N GLU A 163 -3.53 10.24 -10.02
CA GLU A 163 -2.20 9.69 -10.27
C GLU A 163 -1.62 9.09 -8.99
N HIS A 164 -0.82 8.06 -9.16
CA HIS A 164 -0.06 7.45 -8.09
C HIS A 164 1.31 7.06 -8.62
N THR A 165 2.36 7.57 -8.00
CA THR A 165 3.72 7.13 -8.27
C THR A 165 4.12 6.04 -7.31
N GLY A 166 5.00 5.15 -7.74
CA GLY A 166 5.67 4.18 -6.87
C GLY A 166 7.15 4.51 -6.78
N LEU A 167 7.66 4.64 -5.57
CA LEU A 167 9.08 4.88 -5.35
C LEU A 167 9.57 4.06 -4.16
N MET A 168 10.55 3.23 -4.40
CA MET A 168 11.38 2.59 -3.39
C MET A 168 12.81 2.49 -3.91
N PRO A 169 13.83 2.33 -3.06
CA PRO A 169 15.20 2.22 -3.54
C PRO A 169 15.34 1.14 -4.62
N GLY A 170 15.79 1.54 -5.82
CA GLY A 170 15.97 0.65 -6.96
C GLY A 170 14.76 0.44 -7.87
N TYR A 171 13.56 0.91 -7.50
CA TYR A 171 12.36 0.78 -8.32
C TYR A 171 11.56 2.08 -8.35
N GLN A 172 11.08 2.44 -9.53
CA GLN A 172 10.20 3.60 -9.73
C GLN A 172 9.13 3.28 -10.77
N SER A 173 7.91 3.76 -10.52
CA SER A 173 6.80 3.76 -11.47
C SER A 173 6.09 5.11 -11.50
N ILE A 174 5.47 5.44 -12.63
CA ILE A 174 4.69 6.66 -12.85
C ILE A 174 3.34 6.26 -13.45
#